data_4f94ec4936589034db9e3870cb1418b7
#
_entry.id   4f94ec4936589034db9e3870cb1418b7
#
_cell.length_a   1.000
_cell.length_b   1.000
_cell.length_c   1.000
_cell.angle_alpha   90.00
_cell.angle_beta   90.00
_cell.angle_gamma   90.00
#
_symmetry.space_group_name_H-M   'P 1'
#
loop_
_entity.id
_entity.type
_entity.pdbx_description
1 polymer ?
#
loop_
_entity_poly.entity_id
_entity_poly.type
_entity_poly.pdbx_seq_one_letter_code
_entity_poly.pdbx_strand_id
1 'polypeptide(L)'
;MAAWWRSSPQIRGREVVLVALAAALLAVVLFWPLAAHLGTDIPLDLGDPLPQSWQVAWDGHALATQPLGFFQSNQFWPLHDSLAFSDALIGYTPAGLIGHGPHAAVVRYDLLFLFAFALAFLGAYLLARELGAPPWAAAVAGAAFACAPWRLEQGGHLHVLSSGGIPIALFLLLRGWRRERAGMIVGGFAVASWQMALGFSLGLQLGYLLLLLGAIAAIWWWRAGRGGRVGIPRRLIVATIVGGLLLTAVSLVLARPYMRVLDAHPEAKRSQVTVSRYSGPLRMFVAAPETSLVWGRATSSVRDTLDAVPEQTLFPGLAILLLAIAGLGWTGYPRPLRVGLGAFALALALLSLGFQEHGIGSFLPYRLLYEALPGWQGIRVPGRLNTLTTLALALLAAGGAARAAAALRSRRGGSAATVCAAALLLLVVIEGSGFGIDRGGEALAGYPHPTVPTAPPGLAGLRAPLLQLPAAREDNRRYLLWSTDGFPKMLNGRTSFDPTFFAHAMKAVACFPDRASVAFLRRLGVRTVVVHSELPPDPEAPACTTGSAAPEKLGLQRTRRGPLVVYDLG
;
A
#
# COMPACT_ATOMS: atom_id res chain seq x y z
N MET A 1 19.96 16.92 -24.94
CA MET A 1 18.76 16.05 -25.01
C MET A 1 18.90 14.93 -26.05
N ALA A 2 19.16 15.20 -27.35
CA ALA A 2 19.23 14.15 -28.38
C ALA A 2 20.32 13.09 -28.11
N ALA A 3 21.53 13.49 -27.70
CA ALA A 3 22.61 12.57 -27.35
C ALA A 3 22.25 11.70 -26.12
N TRP A 4 21.68 12.30 -25.07
CA TRP A 4 21.22 11.58 -23.89
C TRP A 4 20.09 10.59 -24.23
N TRP A 5 19.15 10.99 -25.09
CA TRP A 5 18.07 10.10 -25.52
C TRP A 5 18.60 8.83 -26.20
N ARG A 6 19.67 8.96 -27.01
CA ARG A 6 20.29 7.81 -27.74
C ARG A 6 21.24 6.97 -26.88
N SER A 7 21.62 7.44 -25.69
CA SER A 7 22.61 6.80 -24.80
C SER A 7 22.02 5.88 -23.76
N SER A 8 20.99 5.06 -24.10
CA SER A 8 20.41 4.08 -23.18
C SER A 8 21.48 3.07 -22.72
N PRO A 9 21.74 2.97 -21.40
CA PRO A 9 22.82 2.15 -20.86
C PRO A 9 22.55 0.66 -21.09
N GLN A 10 23.62 -0.12 -21.19
CA GLN A 10 23.50 -1.57 -21.17
C GLN A 10 23.26 -2.05 -19.74
N ILE A 11 22.10 -2.68 -19.51
CA ILE A 11 21.76 -3.37 -18.27
C ILE A 11 21.76 -4.86 -18.59
N ARG A 12 22.67 -5.61 -17.96
CA ARG A 12 22.86 -7.06 -18.22
C ARG A 12 21.88 -7.85 -17.34
N GLY A 13 21.42 -9.01 -17.80
CA GLY A 13 20.56 -9.89 -17.01
C GLY A 13 21.18 -10.27 -15.65
N ARG A 14 22.50 -10.55 -15.61
CA ARG A 14 23.23 -10.78 -14.35
C ARG A 14 23.15 -9.62 -13.37
N GLU A 15 23.24 -8.37 -13.86
CA GLU A 15 23.09 -7.16 -13.03
C GLU A 15 21.70 -7.16 -12.38
N VAL A 16 20.66 -7.41 -13.16
CA VAL A 16 19.27 -7.45 -12.65
C VAL A 16 19.09 -8.53 -11.57
N VAL A 17 19.57 -9.74 -11.83
CA VAL A 17 19.48 -10.86 -10.87
C VAL A 17 20.23 -10.55 -9.58
N LEU A 18 21.47 -10.07 -9.67
CA LEU A 18 22.27 -9.74 -8.49
C LEU A 18 21.63 -8.63 -7.66
N VAL A 19 21.09 -7.61 -8.30
CA VAL A 19 20.39 -6.51 -7.61
C VAL A 19 19.08 -6.99 -6.99
N ALA A 20 18.34 -7.86 -7.66
CA ALA A 20 17.11 -8.43 -7.10
C ALA A 20 17.40 -9.28 -5.84
N LEU A 21 18.46 -10.11 -5.89
CA LEU A 21 18.90 -10.90 -4.72
C LEU A 21 19.40 -10.02 -3.58
N ALA A 22 20.18 -8.97 -3.90
CA ALA A 22 20.66 -8.01 -2.90
C ALA A 22 19.50 -7.23 -2.26
N ALA A 23 18.49 -6.84 -3.05
CA ALA A 23 17.30 -6.16 -2.57
C ALA A 23 16.45 -7.08 -1.67
N ALA A 24 16.29 -8.35 -2.03
CA ALA A 24 15.59 -9.34 -1.21
C ALA A 24 16.33 -9.59 0.11
N LEU A 25 17.66 -9.74 0.06
CA LEU A 25 18.48 -9.89 1.27
C LEU A 25 18.40 -8.64 2.15
N LEU A 26 18.43 -7.44 1.56
CA LEU A 26 18.28 -6.19 2.30
C LEU A 26 16.92 -6.13 3.01
N ALA A 27 15.84 -6.51 2.34
CA ALA A 27 14.51 -6.56 2.96
C ALA A 27 14.48 -7.52 4.15
N VAL A 28 15.06 -8.72 4.02
CA VAL A 28 15.18 -9.67 5.14
C VAL A 28 15.97 -9.08 6.30
N VAL A 29 17.09 -8.40 6.04
CA VAL A 29 17.93 -7.79 7.08
C VAL A 29 17.23 -6.63 7.79
N LEU A 30 16.53 -5.76 7.04
CA LEU A 30 15.83 -4.61 7.61
C LEU A 30 14.65 -4.99 8.50
N PHE A 31 13.98 -6.09 8.17
CA PHE A 31 12.81 -6.57 8.89
C PHE A 31 13.08 -7.85 9.69
N TRP A 32 14.35 -8.12 10.00
CA TRP A 32 14.71 -9.18 10.91
C TRP A 32 14.17 -8.84 12.32
N PRO A 33 13.55 -9.82 13.07
CA PRO A 33 13.55 -11.27 12.79
C PRO A 33 12.26 -11.80 12.13
N LEU A 34 11.42 -10.97 11.49
CA LEU A 34 10.19 -11.41 10.83
C LEU A 34 10.40 -12.64 9.93
N ALA A 35 11.50 -12.67 9.16
CA ALA A 35 11.81 -13.80 8.27
C ALA A 35 12.08 -15.14 9.00
N ALA A 36 12.37 -15.11 10.29
CA ALA A 36 12.49 -16.31 11.13
C ALA A 36 11.16 -16.75 11.75
N HIS A 37 10.14 -15.89 11.73
CA HIS A 37 8.84 -16.07 12.37
C HIS A 37 7.68 -16.03 11.37
N LEU A 38 7.95 -16.39 10.09
CA LEU A 38 6.92 -16.40 9.04
C LEU A 38 5.70 -17.24 9.44
N GLY A 39 4.53 -16.65 9.32
CA GLY A 39 3.26 -17.32 9.62
C GLY A 39 2.85 -17.31 11.09
N THR A 40 3.72 -16.90 12.00
CA THR A 40 3.42 -16.71 13.43
C THR A 40 3.36 -15.26 13.84
N ASP A 41 4.21 -14.43 13.24
CA ASP A 41 4.27 -13.00 13.49
C ASP A 41 3.84 -12.23 12.24
N ILE A 42 3.52 -10.94 12.38
CA ILE A 42 3.10 -10.10 11.26
C ILE A 42 3.73 -8.70 11.41
N PRO A 43 4.13 -8.00 10.32
CA PRO A 43 4.85 -6.74 10.44
C PRO A 43 3.97 -5.62 11.00
N LEU A 44 4.55 -4.77 11.81
CA LEU A 44 4.10 -3.55 12.46
C LEU A 44 3.10 -3.78 13.60
N ASP A 45 1.88 -4.21 13.29
CA ASP A 45 0.81 -4.36 14.29
C ASP A 45 -0.23 -5.42 13.88
N LEU A 46 -1.17 -5.71 14.79
CA LEU A 46 -2.33 -6.59 14.54
C LEU A 46 -3.51 -5.84 13.91
N GLY A 47 -3.25 -4.70 13.28
CA GLY A 47 -4.23 -3.85 12.62
C GLY A 47 -4.58 -4.32 11.21
N ASP A 48 -4.26 -3.49 10.24
CA ASP A 48 -4.57 -3.71 8.82
C ASP A 48 -3.82 -4.90 8.17
N PRO A 49 -2.67 -5.39 8.67
CA PRO A 49 -2.07 -6.62 8.15
C PRO A 49 -2.98 -7.83 8.20
N LEU A 50 -3.79 -8.01 9.27
CA LEU A 50 -4.68 -9.16 9.41
C LEU A 50 -5.77 -9.22 8.33
N PRO A 51 -6.61 -8.17 8.10
CA PRO A 51 -7.57 -8.17 7.01
C PRO A 51 -6.92 -8.22 5.63
N GLN A 52 -5.71 -7.66 5.43
CA GLN A 52 -5.02 -7.76 4.15
C GLN A 52 -4.48 -9.18 3.89
N SER A 53 -4.05 -9.90 4.92
CA SER A 53 -3.73 -11.34 4.82
C SER A 53 -4.95 -12.16 4.37
N TRP A 54 -6.12 -11.86 4.94
CA TRP A 54 -7.40 -12.44 4.54
C TRP A 54 -7.76 -12.07 3.10
N GLN A 55 -7.59 -10.80 2.68
CA GLN A 55 -7.89 -10.37 1.32
C GLN A 55 -7.14 -11.18 0.28
N VAL A 56 -5.81 -11.31 0.42
CA VAL A 56 -4.99 -12.10 -0.51
C VAL A 56 -5.44 -13.57 -0.52
N ALA A 57 -5.77 -14.14 0.64
CA ALA A 57 -6.28 -15.50 0.74
C ALA A 57 -7.65 -15.64 0.07
N TRP A 58 -8.56 -14.67 0.29
CA TRP A 58 -9.86 -14.62 -0.38
C TRP A 58 -9.73 -14.53 -1.90
N ASP A 59 -8.84 -13.69 -2.41
CA ASP A 59 -8.63 -13.51 -3.85
C ASP A 59 -8.29 -14.84 -4.54
N GLY A 60 -7.38 -15.63 -3.94
CA GLY A 60 -7.06 -16.96 -4.45
C GLY A 60 -8.24 -17.93 -4.36
N HIS A 61 -8.94 -17.94 -3.22
CA HIS A 61 -10.15 -18.76 -3.03
C HIS A 61 -11.23 -18.40 -4.06
N ALA A 62 -11.54 -17.12 -4.21
CA ALA A 62 -12.57 -16.64 -5.14
C ALA A 62 -12.24 -16.96 -6.58
N LEU A 63 -10.97 -16.80 -6.99
CA LEU A 63 -10.54 -17.15 -8.34
C LEU A 63 -10.72 -18.66 -8.62
N ALA A 64 -10.42 -19.51 -7.63
CA ALA A 64 -10.51 -20.96 -7.78
C ALA A 64 -11.94 -21.51 -7.71
N THR A 65 -12.84 -20.89 -6.94
CA THR A 65 -14.15 -21.46 -6.61
C THR A 65 -15.34 -20.70 -7.19
N GLN A 66 -15.24 -19.36 -7.31
CA GLN A 66 -16.34 -18.49 -7.74
C GLN A 66 -15.86 -17.27 -8.55
N PRO A 67 -15.18 -17.42 -9.68
CA PRO A 67 -14.55 -16.32 -10.40
C PRO A 67 -15.52 -15.23 -10.85
N LEU A 68 -16.77 -15.58 -11.17
CA LEU A 68 -17.83 -14.61 -11.52
C LEU A 68 -18.36 -13.86 -10.30
N GLY A 69 -18.25 -14.45 -9.12
CA GLY A 69 -18.60 -13.86 -7.83
C GLY A 69 -17.38 -13.38 -7.04
N PHE A 70 -16.27 -13.04 -7.69
CA PHE A 70 -15.00 -12.71 -7.07
C PHE A 70 -15.11 -11.67 -5.94
N PHE A 71 -15.94 -10.66 -6.13
CA PHE A 71 -16.17 -9.58 -5.16
C PHE A 71 -17.20 -9.91 -4.08
N GLN A 72 -17.88 -11.08 -4.15
CA GLN A 72 -18.84 -11.54 -3.13
C GLN A 72 -18.10 -12.22 -1.99
N SER A 73 -17.40 -11.44 -1.15
CA SER A 73 -16.59 -12.01 -0.08
C SER A 73 -17.43 -12.55 1.08
N ASN A 74 -16.80 -13.33 1.97
CA ASN A 74 -17.48 -13.99 3.08
C ASN A 74 -17.81 -13.06 4.27
N GLN A 75 -17.37 -11.79 4.24
CA GLN A 75 -17.65 -10.79 5.26
C GLN A 75 -18.93 -9.99 5.00
N PHE A 76 -19.48 -9.38 6.03
CA PHE A 76 -20.67 -8.51 5.99
C PHE A 76 -21.90 -9.16 5.36
N TRP A 77 -22.11 -10.46 5.58
CA TRP A 77 -23.35 -11.10 5.15
C TRP A 77 -24.58 -10.31 5.61
N PRO A 78 -25.60 -10.07 4.78
CA PRO A 78 -25.77 -10.52 3.38
C PRO A 78 -25.40 -9.48 2.32
N LEU A 79 -24.53 -8.50 2.63
CA LEU A 79 -24.17 -7.44 1.67
C LEU A 79 -23.40 -7.98 0.46
N HIS A 80 -23.62 -7.32 -0.69
CA HIS A 80 -22.98 -7.68 -1.95
C HIS A 80 -21.70 -6.87 -2.19
N ASP A 81 -20.83 -7.42 -3.05
CA ASP A 81 -19.54 -6.80 -3.46
C ASP A 81 -18.65 -6.37 -2.28
N SER A 82 -18.75 -7.08 -1.14
CA SER A 82 -18.09 -6.67 0.11
C SER A 82 -16.56 -6.69 0.06
N LEU A 83 -15.92 -7.35 -0.92
CA LEU A 83 -14.49 -7.23 -1.18
C LEU A 83 -14.12 -5.81 -1.65
N ALA A 84 -15.00 -5.14 -2.42
CA ALA A 84 -14.78 -3.79 -2.92
C ALA A 84 -15.05 -2.69 -1.88
N PHE A 85 -15.31 -3.02 -0.61
CA PHE A 85 -15.39 -2.05 0.48
C PHE A 85 -14.03 -1.50 0.90
N SER A 86 -12.93 -2.12 0.43
CA SER A 86 -11.54 -1.67 0.57
C SER A 86 -10.75 -1.94 -0.71
N ASP A 87 -9.50 -1.44 -0.80
CA ASP A 87 -8.54 -1.89 -1.82
C ASP A 87 -8.33 -3.41 -1.68
N ALA A 88 -8.52 -4.16 -2.77
CA ALA A 88 -8.65 -5.62 -2.73
C ALA A 88 -7.35 -6.39 -3.02
N LEU A 89 -6.20 -5.73 -3.25
CA LEU A 89 -4.89 -6.38 -3.50
C LEU A 89 -4.89 -7.41 -4.64
N ILE A 90 -5.81 -7.30 -5.60
CA ILE A 90 -6.06 -8.29 -6.70
C ILE A 90 -4.79 -8.65 -7.46
N GLY A 91 -3.81 -7.73 -7.55
CA GLY A 91 -2.51 -8.01 -8.18
C GLY A 91 -1.73 -9.15 -7.51
N TYR A 92 -2.09 -9.54 -6.29
CA TYR A 92 -1.50 -10.65 -5.55
C TYR A 92 -2.34 -11.95 -5.57
N THR A 93 -3.42 -12.00 -6.32
CA THR A 93 -4.26 -13.21 -6.45
C THR A 93 -3.47 -14.49 -6.72
N PRO A 94 -2.41 -14.51 -7.57
CA PRO A 94 -1.61 -15.73 -7.76
C PRO A 94 -0.97 -16.28 -6.49
N ALA A 95 -0.54 -15.40 -5.56
CA ALA A 95 -0.03 -15.83 -4.27
C ALA A 95 -1.15 -16.42 -3.39
N GLY A 96 -2.37 -15.90 -3.52
CA GLY A 96 -3.56 -16.39 -2.80
C GLY A 96 -3.95 -17.83 -3.11
N LEU A 97 -3.54 -18.37 -4.26
CA LEU A 97 -3.77 -19.76 -4.66
C LEU A 97 -2.90 -20.78 -3.90
N ILE A 98 -1.88 -20.31 -3.16
CA ILE A 98 -0.90 -21.18 -2.51
C ILE A 98 -1.22 -21.30 -1.03
N GLY A 99 -1.53 -22.53 -0.55
CA GLY A 99 -1.78 -22.84 0.84
C GLY A 99 -3.17 -22.38 1.34
N HIS A 100 -3.61 -22.93 2.47
CA HIS A 100 -4.94 -22.69 3.05
C HIS A 100 -4.85 -22.37 4.54
N GLY A 101 -5.86 -21.70 5.06
CA GLY A 101 -6.02 -21.37 6.47
C GLY A 101 -5.17 -20.18 6.95
N PRO A 102 -5.33 -19.81 8.24
CA PRO A 102 -4.74 -18.57 8.80
C PRO A 102 -3.21 -18.52 8.73
N HIS A 103 -2.54 -19.63 9.08
CA HIS A 103 -1.07 -19.68 9.04
C HIS A 103 -0.52 -19.41 7.63
N ALA A 104 -1.08 -20.08 6.60
CA ALA A 104 -0.67 -19.86 5.22
C ALA A 104 -1.00 -18.44 4.73
N ALA A 105 -2.09 -17.83 5.22
CA ALA A 105 -2.44 -16.44 4.91
C ALA A 105 -1.39 -15.47 5.45
N VAL A 106 -0.91 -15.67 6.68
CA VAL A 106 0.15 -14.86 7.29
C VAL A 106 1.48 -15.07 6.58
N VAL A 107 1.92 -16.32 6.31
CA VAL A 107 3.13 -16.60 5.53
C VAL A 107 3.13 -15.85 4.19
N ARG A 108 2.02 -15.89 3.46
CA ARG A 108 1.89 -15.15 2.19
C ARG A 108 2.04 -13.65 2.37
N TYR A 109 1.39 -13.10 3.39
CA TYR A 109 1.46 -11.67 3.69
C TYR A 109 2.90 -11.24 3.98
N ASP A 110 3.60 -11.95 4.84
CA ASP A 110 4.99 -11.66 5.22
C ASP A 110 5.93 -11.70 4.01
N LEU A 111 5.78 -12.74 3.17
CA LEU A 111 6.57 -12.85 1.93
C LEU A 111 6.26 -11.71 0.95
N LEU A 112 4.99 -11.31 0.81
CA LEU A 112 4.59 -10.19 -0.04
C LEU A 112 5.07 -8.84 0.53
N PHE A 113 5.09 -8.69 1.85
CA PHE A 113 5.66 -7.53 2.52
C PHE A 113 7.15 -7.37 2.19
N LEU A 114 7.95 -8.41 2.36
CA LEU A 114 9.38 -8.42 2.01
C LEU A 114 9.59 -8.20 0.50
N PHE A 115 8.77 -8.84 -0.33
CA PHE A 115 8.78 -8.67 -1.79
C PHE A 115 8.48 -7.23 -2.21
N ALA A 116 7.54 -6.53 -1.55
CA ALA A 116 7.18 -5.15 -1.88
C ALA A 116 8.37 -4.19 -1.69
N PHE A 117 9.17 -4.36 -0.62
CA PHE A 117 10.41 -3.61 -0.41
C PHE A 117 11.48 -3.94 -1.45
N ALA A 118 11.70 -5.22 -1.70
CA ALA A 118 12.69 -5.68 -2.69
C ALA A 118 12.34 -5.16 -4.10
N LEU A 119 11.06 -5.22 -4.47
CA LEU A 119 10.59 -4.75 -5.77
C LEU A 119 10.69 -3.22 -5.91
N ALA A 120 10.41 -2.47 -4.84
CA ALA A 120 10.57 -1.02 -4.81
C ALA A 120 12.05 -0.63 -5.04
N PHE A 121 12.97 -1.30 -4.35
CA PHE A 121 14.41 -1.12 -4.56
C PHE A 121 14.81 -1.41 -6.01
N LEU A 122 14.47 -2.60 -6.52
CA LEU A 122 14.80 -3.02 -7.87
C LEU A 122 14.24 -2.07 -8.93
N GLY A 123 12.98 -1.67 -8.78
CA GLY A 123 12.31 -0.76 -9.71
C GLY A 123 12.99 0.61 -9.80
N ALA A 124 13.27 1.24 -8.66
CA ALA A 124 13.95 2.53 -8.62
C ALA A 124 15.39 2.44 -9.11
N TYR A 125 16.09 1.33 -8.79
CA TYR A 125 17.41 1.03 -9.35
C TYR A 125 17.38 0.99 -10.88
N LEU A 126 16.50 0.18 -11.47
CA LEU A 126 16.42 0.01 -12.92
C LEU A 126 16.08 1.33 -13.63
N LEU A 127 15.16 2.11 -13.07
CA LEU A 127 14.79 3.42 -13.61
C LEU A 127 15.98 4.40 -13.53
N ALA A 128 16.68 4.49 -12.40
CA ALA A 128 17.86 5.34 -12.24
C ALA A 128 18.97 4.92 -13.22
N ARG A 129 19.20 3.62 -13.41
CA ARG A 129 20.13 3.08 -14.42
C ARG A 129 19.76 3.53 -15.81
N GLU A 130 18.49 3.41 -16.20
CA GLU A 130 18.03 3.81 -17.52
C GLU A 130 18.14 5.33 -17.74
N LEU A 131 17.99 6.12 -16.70
CA LEU A 131 18.23 7.57 -16.75
C LEU A 131 19.71 7.93 -16.89
N GLY A 132 20.65 6.99 -16.62
CA GLY A 132 22.08 7.16 -16.83
C GLY A 132 22.93 7.14 -15.55
N ALA A 133 22.35 6.82 -14.39
CA ALA A 133 23.11 6.65 -13.16
C ALA A 133 24.06 5.43 -13.25
N PRO A 134 25.29 5.49 -12.74
CA PRO A 134 26.14 4.32 -12.62
C PRO A 134 25.55 3.32 -11.61
N PRO A 135 25.88 2.01 -11.68
CA PRO A 135 25.23 0.97 -10.87
C PRO A 135 25.16 1.28 -9.37
N TRP A 136 26.27 1.71 -8.77
CA TRP A 136 26.34 2.02 -7.35
C TRP A 136 25.47 3.24 -6.95
N ALA A 137 25.36 4.27 -7.81
CA ALA A 137 24.49 5.42 -7.56
C ALA A 137 23.01 5.04 -7.77
N ALA A 138 22.71 4.17 -8.72
CA ALA A 138 21.38 3.60 -8.88
C ALA A 138 20.96 2.77 -7.65
N ALA A 139 21.91 2.09 -6.96
CA ALA A 139 21.64 1.41 -5.70
C ALA A 139 21.23 2.40 -4.59
N VAL A 140 21.81 3.62 -4.57
CA VAL A 140 21.36 4.69 -3.68
C VAL A 140 19.91 5.10 -4.00
N ALA A 141 19.52 5.20 -5.29
CA ALA A 141 18.11 5.45 -5.64
C ALA A 141 17.19 4.30 -5.20
N GLY A 142 17.64 3.05 -5.38
CA GLY A 142 16.91 1.86 -4.90
C GLY A 142 16.66 1.92 -3.40
N ALA A 143 17.70 2.16 -2.61
CA ALA A 143 17.62 2.30 -1.15
C ALA A 143 16.75 3.50 -0.75
N ALA A 144 16.96 4.67 -1.35
CA ALA A 144 16.21 5.88 -1.05
C ALA A 144 14.70 5.73 -1.31
N PHE A 145 14.31 5.00 -2.34
CA PHE A 145 12.89 4.75 -2.63
C PHE A 145 12.30 3.65 -1.74
N ALA A 146 13.03 2.55 -1.52
CA ALA A 146 12.53 1.43 -0.72
C ALA A 146 12.55 1.72 0.79
N CYS A 147 13.60 2.40 1.28
CA CYS A 147 13.87 2.55 2.70
C CYS A 147 13.65 4.00 3.20
N ALA A 148 12.89 4.86 2.50
CA ALA A 148 12.58 6.17 3.04
C ALA A 148 11.89 6.05 4.42
N PRO A 149 12.30 6.80 5.46
CA PRO A 149 11.81 6.64 6.84
C PRO A 149 10.28 6.58 6.97
N TRP A 150 9.54 7.42 6.25
CA TRP A 150 8.08 7.45 6.29
C TRP A 150 7.42 6.09 5.92
N ARG A 151 8.10 5.25 5.15
CA ARG A 151 7.58 3.94 4.74
C ARG A 151 7.50 2.93 5.88
N LEU A 152 8.25 3.14 6.96
CA LEU A 152 8.19 2.28 8.14
C LEU A 152 6.79 2.31 8.78
N GLU A 153 6.13 3.47 8.80
CA GLU A 153 4.76 3.58 9.31
C GLU A 153 3.71 2.94 8.40
N GLN A 154 4.05 2.73 7.14
CA GLN A 154 3.17 2.08 6.18
C GLN A 154 3.23 0.54 6.23
N GLY A 155 3.93 -0.04 7.22
CA GLY A 155 4.06 -1.49 7.39
C GLY A 155 2.73 -2.24 7.43
N GLY A 156 1.68 -1.61 7.95
CA GLY A 156 0.32 -2.12 7.94
C GLY A 156 -0.43 -1.96 6.61
N HIS A 157 0.14 -1.26 5.62
CA HIS A 157 -0.55 -0.90 4.37
C HIS A 157 0.16 -1.51 3.15
N LEU A 158 0.03 -2.83 2.95
CA LEU A 158 0.68 -3.54 1.84
C LEU A 158 0.38 -2.92 0.47
N HIS A 159 -0.85 -2.40 0.25
CA HIS A 159 -1.24 -1.71 -0.98
C HIS A 159 -0.48 -0.38 -1.21
N VAL A 160 0.05 0.26 -0.16
CA VAL A 160 0.91 1.46 -0.25
C VAL A 160 2.38 1.05 -0.44
N LEU A 161 2.84 0.04 0.30
CA LEU A 161 4.20 -0.49 0.17
C LEU A 161 4.46 -1.08 -1.22
N SER A 162 3.44 -1.67 -1.85
CA SER A 162 3.51 -2.30 -3.17
C SER A 162 3.61 -1.27 -4.30
N SER A 163 4.58 -0.38 -4.20
CA SER A 163 4.82 0.73 -5.12
C SER A 163 5.89 0.46 -6.18
N GLY A 164 6.54 -0.71 -6.13
CA GLY A 164 7.66 -1.06 -7.03
C GLY A 164 7.27 -1.18 -8.50
N GLY A 165 5.99 -1.45 -8.80
CA GLY A 165 5.46 -1.46 -10.16
C GLY A 165 5.55 -0.08 -10.85
N ILE A 166 5.47 1.02 -10.09
CA ILE A 166 5.58 2.38 -10.62
C ILE A 166 6.92 2.62 -11.34
N PRO A 167 8.08 2.53 -10.68
CA PRO A 167 9.35 2.74 -11.35
C PRO A 167 9.67 1.66 -12.39
N ILE A 168 9.17 0.41 -12.26
CA ILE A 168 9.34 -0.62 -13.28
C ILE A 168 8.56 -0.28 -14.55
N ALA A 169 7.30 0.16 -14.44
CA ALA A 169 6.51 0.61 -15.58
C ALA A 169 7.21 1.76 -16.30
N LEU A 170 7.66 2.78 -15.57
CA LEU A 170 8.40 3.92 -16.12
C LEU A 170 9.71 3.50 -16.78
N PHE A 171 10.45 2.56 -16.17
CA PHE A 171 11.67 1.99 -16.75
C PHE A 171 11.39 1.29 -18.09
N LEU A 172 10.38 0.41 -18.13
CA LEU A 172 10.03 -0.35 -19.32
C LEU A 172 9.55 0.57 -20.46
N LEU A 173 8.71 1.55 -20.15
CA LEU A 173 8.22 2.54 -21.10
C LEU A 173 9.39 3.38 -21.65
N LEU A 174 10.21 3.96 -20.80
CA LEU A 174 11.35 4.78 -21.20
C LEU A 174 12.35 3.98 -22.07
N ARG A 175 12.72 2.78 -21.62
CA ARG A 175 13.64 1.89 -22.32
C ARG A 175 13.04 1.40 -23.64
N GLY A 176 11.76 1.06 -23.67
CA GLY A 176 11.04 0.64 -24.86
C GLY A 176 11.07 1.71 -25.94
N TRP A 177 10.81 2.96 -25.57
CA TRP A 177 10.91 4.10 -26.48
C TRP A 177 12.34 4.38 -26.93
N ARG A 178 13.33 4.40 -26.02
CA ARG A 178 14.74 4.70 -26.34
C ARG A 178 15.40 3.62 -27.21
N ARG A 179 15.00 2.35 -27.02
CA ARG A 179 15.53 1.20 -27.78
C ARG A 179 14.62 0.72 -28.90
N GLU A 180 13.56 1.45 -29.15
CA GLU A 180 12.56 1.15 -30.18
C GLU A 180 11.99 -0.28 -30.08
N ARG A 181 11.72 -0.74 -28.84
CA ARG A 181 11.18 -2.08 -28.56
C ARG A 181 9.71 -2.00 -28.16
N ALA A 182 8.80 -2.23 -29.09
CA ALA A 182 7.35 -2.21 -28.88
C ALA A 182 6.88 -3.12 -27.72
N GLY A 183 7.44 -4.34 -27.61
CA GLY A 183 7.09 -5.27 -26.53
C GLY A 183 7.40 -4.73 -25.13
N MET A 184 8.47 -3.93 -24.96
CA MET A 184 8.76 -3.29 -23.68
C MET A 184 7.75 -2.19 -23.34
N ILE A 185 7.22 -1.47 -24.34
CA ILE A 185 6.18 -0.46 -24.13
C ILE A 185 4.90 -1.13 -23.64
N VAL A 186 4.46 -2.19 -24.33
CA VAL A 186 3.27 -2.97 -23.90
C VAL A 186 3.50 -3.56 -22.51
N GLY A 187 4.68 -4.14 -22.24
CA GLY A 187 5.07 -4.64 -20.92
C GLY A 187 5.03 -3.57 -19.82
N GLY A 188 5.44 -2.33 -20.14
CA GLY A 188 5.34 -1.20 -19.20
C GLY A 188 3.90 -0.87 -18.82
N PHE A 189 2.98 -0.86 -19.79
CA PHE A 189 1.56 -0.68 -19.52
C PHE A 189 0.93 -1.88 -18.81
N ALA A 190 1.37 -3.11 -19.10
CA ALA A 190 0.93 -4.29 -18.35
C ALA A 190 1.34 -4.22 -16.86
N VAL A 191 2.58 -3.77 -16.57
CA VAL A 191 3.02 -3.52 -15.19
C VAL A 191 2.24 -2.37 -14.55
N ALA A 192 1.89 -1.32 -15.30
CA ALA A 192 1.03 -0.25 -14.80
C ALA A 192 -0.38 -0.76 -14.46
N SER A 193 -0.93 -1.67 -15.28
CA SER A 193 -2.22 -2.34 -15.02
C SER A 193 -2.15 -3.22 -13.77
N TRP A 194 -1.05 -3.96 -13.59
CA TRP A 194 -0.80 -4.72 -12.37
C TRP A 194 -0.68 -3.82 -11.14
N GLN A 195 0.00 -2.67 -11.24
CA GLN A 195 0.08 -1.68 -10.16
C GLN A 195 -1.31 -1.13 -9.77
N MET A 196 -2.20 -0.92 -10.76
CA MET A 196 -3.60 -0.56 -10.50
C MET A 196 -4.33 -1.65 -9.70
N ALA A 197 -4.09 -2.92 -10.02
CA ALA A 197 -4.69 -4.06 -9.34
C ALA A 197 -4.11 -4.31 -7.92
N LEU A 198 -2.93 -3.78 -7.59
CA LEU A 198 -2.35 -3.84 -6.24
C LEU A 198 -2.97 -2.83 -5.28
N GLY A 199 -3.43 -1.68 -5.78
CA GLY A 199 -4.08 -0.66 -4.97
C GLY A 199 -4.53 0.52 -5.83
N PHE A 200 -5.80 0.85 -5.70
CA PHE A 200 -6.43 1.89 -6.51
C PHE A 200 -5.74 3.25 -6.36
N SER A 201 -5.39 3.62 -5.14
CA SER A 201 -4.76 4.93 -4.85
C SER A 201 -3.47 5.15 -5.64
N LEU A 202 -2.51 4.22 -5.54
CA LEU A 202 -1.22 4.32 -6.26
C LEU A 202 -1.38 4.07 -7.76
N GLY A 203 -2.28 3.19 -8.15
CA GLY A 203 -2.59 2.94 -9.55
C GLY A 203 -3.16 4.17 -10.26
N LEU A 204 -4.09 4.87 -9.61
CA LEU A 204 -4.66 6.12 -10.11
C LEU A 204 -3.58 7.20 -10.26
N GLN A 205 -2.72 7.38 -9.24
CA GLN A 205 -1.60 8.32 -9.29
C GLN A 205 -0.66 8.02 -10.46
N LEU A 206 -0.34 6.74 -10.70
CA LEU A 206 0.47 6.32 -11.84
C LEU A 206 -0.26 6.61 -13.16
N GLY A 207 -1.56 6.34 -13.26
CA GLY A 207 -2.37 6.64 -14.43
C GLY A 207 -2.30 8.12 -14.81
N TYR A 208 -2.51 9.03 -13.86
CA TYR A 208 -2.39 10.47 -14.08
C TYR A 208 -0.96 10.91 -14.41
N LEU A 209 0.06 10.29 -13.78
CA LEU A 209 1.46 10.52 -14.14
C LEU A 209 1.74 10.11 -15.59
N LEU A 210 1.26 8.96 -16.04
CA LEU A 210 1.43 8.50 -17.43
C LEU A 210 0.70 9.41 -18.42
N LEU A 211 -0.50 9.92 -18.09
CA LEU A 211 -1.20 10.92 -18.89
C LEU A 211 -0.40 12.21 -19.01
N LEU A 212 0.14 12.72 -17.90
CA LEU A 212 0.99 13.92 -17.88
C LEU A 212 2.25 13.72 -18.74
N LEU A 213 2.97 12.61 -18.55
CA LEU A 213 4.17 12.30 -19.32
C LEU A 213 3.85 12.12 -20.81
N GLY A 214 2.72 11.48 -21.13
CA GLY A 214 2.23 11.34 -22.50
C GLY A 214 1.91 12.68 -23.14
N ALA A 215 1.25 13.59 -22.43
CA ALA A 215 0.95 14.95 -22.90
C ALA A 215 2.24 15.75 -23.15
N ILE A 216 3.21 15.71 -22.21
CA ILE A 216 4.52 16.34 -22.38
C ILE A 216 5.25 15.81 -23.62
N ALA A 217 5.26 14.48 -23.81
CA ALA A 217 5.90 13.84 -24.96
C ALA A 217 5.20 14.22 -26.27
N ALA A 218 3.87 14.26 -26.31
CA ALA A 218 3.08 14.67 -27.47
C ALA A 218 3.32 16.14 -27.85
N ILE A 219 3.34 17.04 -26.87
CA ILE A 219 3.63 18.48 -27.07
C ILE A 219 5.07 18.66 -27.60
N TRP A 220 6.02 17.94 -27.00
CA TRP A 220 7.41 17.98 -27.44
C TRP A 220 7.57 17.48 -28.90
N TRP A 221 6.92 16.35 -29.23
CA TRP A 221 6.94 15.78 -30.56
C TRP A 221 6.29 16.73 -31.59
N TRP A 222 5.12 17.29 -31.28
CA TRP A 222 4.42 18.23 -32.15
C TRP A 222 5.28 19.48 -32.44
N ARG A 223 5.97 20.03 -31.43
CA ARG A 223 6.89 21.16 -31.60
C ARG A 223 8.12 20.77 -32.43
N ALA A 224 8.68 19.58 -32.21
CA ALA A 224 9.82 19.07 -32.95
C ALA A 224 9.47 18.72 -34.41
N GLY A 225 8.27 18.22 -34.65
CA GLY A 225 7.74 17.87 -35.99
C GLY A 225 7.58 19.06 -36.92
N ARG A 226 7.26 20.25 -36.38
CA ARG A 226 7.25 21.52 -37.13
C ARG A 226 8.60 21.89 -37.72
N GLY A 227 9.70 21.34 -37.20
CA GLY A 227 11.07 21.50 -37.72
C GLY A 227 11.51 20.38 -38.68
N GLY A 228 10.63 19.45 -39.09
CA GLY A 228 10.92 18.38 -40.07
C GLY A 228 11.87 17.28 -39.57
N ARG A 229 12.10 17.13 -38.25
CA ARG A 229 13.27 16.37 -37.74
C ARG A 229 13.01 15.04 -37.04
N VAL A 230 11.76 14.60 -36.81
CA VAL A 230 11.54 13.37 -36.01
C VAL A 230 10.38 12.54 -36.56
N GLY A 231 10.71 11.50 -37.35
CA GLY A 231 9.78 10.41 -37.68
C GLY A 231 9.75 9.43 -36.50
N ILE A 232 8.56 9.20 -35.91
CA ILE A 232 8.37 8.14 -34.91
C ILE A 232 7.99 6.85 -35.62
N PRO A 233 8.68 5.72 -35.36
CA PRO A 233 8.28 4.43 -35.92
C PRO A 233 6.83 4.09 -35.56
N ARG A 234 6.00 3.80 -36.55
CA ARG A 234 4.56 3.48 -36.37
C ARG A 234 4.33 2.39 -35.31
N ARG A 235 5.23 1.38 -35.24
CA ARG A 235 5.17 0.29 -34.25
C ARG A 235 5.16 0.78 -32.81
N LEU A 236 5.87 1.88 -32.50
CA LEU A 236 5.93 2.42 -31.13
C LEU A 236 4.64 3.18 -30.76
N ILE A 237 4.07 3.90 -31.74
CA ILE A 237 2.77 4.56 -31.58
C ILE A 237 1.69 3.52 -31.33
N VAL A 238 1.64 2.46 -32.17
CA VAL A 238 0.69 1.36 -32.01
C VAL A 238 0.85 0.68 -30.66
N ALA A 239 2.10 0.38 -30.23
CA ALA A 239 2.37 -0.23 -28.93
C ALA A 239 1.91 0.66 -27.76
N THR A 240 2.08 1.97 -27.88
CA THR A 240 1.62 2.93 -26.85
C THR A 240 0.08 2.98 -26.80
N ILE A 241 -0.59 3.00 -27.95
CA ILE A 241 -2.06 2.98 -28.02
C ILE A 241 -2.59 1.66 -27.44
N VAL A 242 -2.07 0.51 -27.89
CA VAL A 242 -2.49 -0.81 -27.39
C VAL A 242 -2.27 -0.93 -25.88
N GLY A 243 -1.09 -0.50 -25.40
CA GLY A 243 -0.80 -0.51 -23.97
C GLY A 243 -1.70 0.44 -23.16
N GLY A 244 -1.95 1.64 -23.68
CA GLY A 244 -2.88 2.59 -23.08
C GLY A 244 -4.31 2.05 -23.01
N LEU A 245 -4.79 1.41 -24.08
CA LEU A 245 -6.09 0.74 -24.10
C LEU A 245 -6.16 -0.41 -23.11
N LEU A 246 -5.08 -1.21 -22.97
CA LEU A 246 -4.99 -2.27 -21.96
C LEU A 246 -5.14 -1.70 -20.55
N LEU A 247 -4.36 -0.66 -20.20
CA LEU A 247 -4.43 0.00 -18.89
C LEU A 247 -5.85 0.55 -18.63
N THR A 248 -6.44 1.22 -19.62
CA THR A 248 -7.80 1.76 -19.50
C THR A 248 -8.83 0.65 -19.30
N ALA A 249 -8.77 -0.42 -20.10
CA ALA A 249 -9.70 -1.55 -19.98
C ALA A 249 -9.60 -2.21 -18.60
N VAL A 250 -8.38 -2.50 -18.13
CA VAL A 250 -8.16 -3.07 -16.79
C VAL A 250 -8.68 -2.12 -15.70
N SER A 251 -8.40 -0.82 -15.80
CA SER A 251 -8.87 0.17 -14.83
C SER A 251 -10.39 0.23 -14.77
N LEU A 252 -11.09 0.20 -15.90
CA LEU A 252 -12.56 0.21 -15.97
C LEU A 252 -13.17 -1.07 -15.39
N VAL A 253 -12.58 -2.24 -15.71
CA VAL A 253 -13.04 -3.52 -15.16
C VAL A 253 -12.89 -3.53 -13.63
N LEU A 254 -11.73 -3.11 -13.12
CA LEU A 254 -11.48 -3.04 -11.68
C LEU A 254 -12.34 -1.98 -10.97
N ALA A 255 -12.64 -0.85 -11.61
CA ALA A 255 -13.45 0.21 -11.02
C ALA A 255 -14.94 -0.17 -10.89
N ARG A 256 -15.44 -1.05 -11.76
CA ARG A 256 -16.87 -1.40 -11.82
C ARG A 256 -17.48 -1.85 -10.48
N PRO A 257 -16.90 -2.81 -9.73
CA PRO A 257 -17.45 -3.21 -8.43
C PRO A 257 -17.42 -2.07 -7.40
N TYR A 258 -16.38 -1.24 -7.40
CA TYR A 258 -16.31 -0.06 -6.51
C TYR A 258 -17.40 0.97 -6.84
N MET A 259 -17.72 1.16 -8.12
CA MET A 259 -18.82 2.05 -8.53
C MET A 259 -20.17 1.52 -8.02
N ARG A 260 -20.44 0.19 -8.16
CA ARG A 260 -21.66 -0.42 -7.60
C ARG A 260 -21.75 -0.26 -6.08
N VAL A 261 -20.61 -0.38 -5.38
CA VAL A 261 -20.56 -0.14 -3.92
C VAL A 261 -20.90 1.32 -3.60
N LEU A 262 -20.39 2.29 -4.34
CA LEU A 262 -20.71 3.71 -4.12
C LEU A 262 -22.19 4.04 -4.37
N ASP A 263 -22.83 3.33 -5.31
CA ASP A 263 -24.27 3.47 -5.59
C ASP A 263 -25.12 2.84 -4.48
N ALA A 264 -24.71 1.67 -3.97
CA ALA A 264 -25.43 0.93 -2.93
C ALA A 264 -25.16 1.44 -1.51
N HIS A 265 -23.97 2.00 -1.27
CA HIS A 265 -23.46 2.45 0.01
C HIS A 265 -22.92 3.88 -0.06
N PRO A 266 -23.79 4.91 0.00
CA PRO A 266 -23.35 6.31 -0.07
C PRO A 266 -22.32 6.68 1.01
N GLU A 267 -22.33 6.00 2.15
CA GLU A 267 -21.35 6.14 3.25
C GLU A 267 -19.93 5.72 2.86
N ALA A 268 -19.75 4.96 1.78
CA ALA A 268 -18.43 4.60 1.24
C ALA A 268 -17.73 5.81 0.57
N LYS A 269 -18.49 6.84 0.17
CA LYS A 269 -17.95 8.04 -0.46
C LYS A 269 -17.14 8.86 0.54
N ARG A 270 -15.92 9.22 0.15
CA ARG A 270 -15.03 10.01 1.01
C ARG A 270 -15.50 11.46 1.05
N SER A 271 -15.96 11.89 2.23
CA SER A 271 -16.35 13.30 2.43
C SER A 271 -15.12 14.21 2.51
N GLN A 272 -15.32 15.50 2.30
CA GLN A 272 -14.28 16.52 2.51
C GLN A 272 -13.76 16.49 3.95
N VAL A 273 -14.63 16.28 4.95
CA VAL A 273 -14.27 16.10 6.38
C VAL A 273 -13.25 14.94 6.53
N THR A 274 -13.52 13.81 5.87
CA THR A 274 -12.63 12.64 5.96
C THR A 274 -11.26 12.94 5.34
N VAL A 275 -11.21 13.61 4.19
CA VAL A 275 -9.94 13.98 3.54
C VAL A 275 -9.20 15.03 4.38
N SER A 276 -9.90 16.03 4.91
CA SER A 276 -9.34 17.08 5.78
C SER A 276 -8.65 16.49 7.02
N ARG A 277 -9.25 15.47 7.64
CA ARG A 277 -8.67 14.77 8.80
C ARG A 277 -7.29 14.15 8.52
N TYR A 278 -7.09 13.64 7.28
CA TYR A 278 -5.81 13.03 6.86
C TYR A 278 -4.90 14.02 6.12
N SER A 279 -5.35 15.25 5.93
CA SER A 279 -4.54 16.35 5.42
C SER A 279 -3.75 16.97 6.57
N GLY A 280 -2.63 17.62 6.28
CA GLY A 280 -1.84 18.14 7.38
C GLY A 280 -0.88 19.27 6.98
N PRO A 281 -0.22 19.86 7.98
CA PRO A 281 0.68 21.00 7.80
C PRO A 281 2.04 20.58 7.22
N LEU A 282 2.83 21.56 6.76
CA LEU A 282 4.18 21.34 6.22
C LEU A 282 5.12 20.57 7.16
N ARG A 283 4.91 20.66 8.48
CA ARG A 283 5.71 19.92 9.46
C ARG A 283 5.61 18.39 9.34
N MET A 284 4.62 17.85 8.60
CA MET A 284 4.55 16.42 8.25
C MET A 284 5.84 15.91 7.59
N PHE A 285 6.50 16.75 6.78
CA PHE A 285 7.73 16.39 6.07
C PHE A 285 8.99 16.40 6.94
N VAL A 286 8.89 16.78 8.21
CA VAL A 286 9.98 16.67 9.20
C VAL A 286 9.62 15.74 10.36
N ALA A 287 8.44 15.13 10.32
CA ALA A 287 8.00 14.13 11.29
C ALA A 287 8.30 12.72 10.76
N ALA A 288 9.15 11.98 11.46
CA ALA A 288 9.44 10.58 11.18
C ALA A 288 8.56 9.65 12.03
N PRO A 289 8.32 8.41 11.58
CA PRO A 289 7.70 7.38 12.40
C PRO A 289 8.44 7.15 13.72
N GLU A 290 7.71 6.76 14.74
CA GLU A 290 8.30 6.42 16.04
C GLU A 290 9.30 5.26 15.93
N THR A 291 9.00 4.30 15.08
CA THR A 291 9.84 3.13 14.78
C THR A 291 11.14 3.47 14.05
N SER A 292 11.35 4.71 13.58
CA SER A 292 12.59 5.09 12.90
C SER A 292 13.78 5.07 13.87
N LEU A 293 14.80 4.29 13.58
CA LEU A 293 16.03 4.15 14.37
C LEU A 293 16.70 5.50 14.62
N VAL A 294 16.83 6.33 13.58
CA VAL A 294 17.59 7.60 13.65
C VAL A 294 16.69 8.74 14.09
N TRP A 295 15.47 8.82 13.56
CA TRP A 295 14.63 10.01 13.64
C TRP A 295 13.43 9.87 14.59
N GLY A 296 13.12 8.67 15.06
CA GLY A 296 11.92 8.42 15.88
C GLY A 296 11.85 9.30 17.12
N ARG A 297 12.91 9.34 17.91
CA ARG A 297 13.01 10.21 19.09
C ARG A 297 13.27 11.67 18.75
N ALA A 298 14.11 11.94 17.73
CA ALA A 298 14.51 13.30 17.37
C ALA A 298 13.34 14.16 16.84
N THR A 299 12.29 13.54 16.30
CA THR A 299 11.13 14.21 15.73
C THR A 299 9.84 14.03 16.53
N SER A 300 9.91 13.46 17.75
CA SER A 300 8.73 13.18 18.60
C SER A 300 7.89 14.43 18.86
N SER A 301 8.53 15.54 19.25
CA SER A 301 7.84 16.81 19.53
C SER A 301 7.04 17.35 18.33
N VAL A 302 7.48 17.08 17.10
CA VAL A 302 6.75 17.44 15.90
C VAL A 302 5.64 16.43 15.63
N ARG A 303 5.94 15.14 15.73
CA ARG A 303 4.99 14.05 15.50
C ARG A 303 3.78 14.13 16.43
N ASP A 304 4.00 14.44 17.71
CA ASP A 304 2.95 14.52 18.74
C ASP A 304 1.96 15.68 18.51
N THR A 305 2.27 16.59 17.56
CA THR A 305 1.35 17.65 17.14
C THR A 305 0.48 17.29 15.93
N LEU A 306 0.60 16.07 15.40
CA LEU A 306 -0.14 15.60 14.23
C LEU A 306 -1.41 14.86 14.65
N ASP A 307 -2.52 15.08 13.92
CA ASP A 307 -3.83 14.51 14.26
C ASP A 307 -3.99 13.05 13.79
N ALA A 308 -3.34 12.69 12.68
CA ALA A 308 -3.39 11.36 12.08
C ALA A 308 -1.96 10.84 11.84
N VAL A 309 -1.23 10.61 12.93
CA VAL A 309 0.21 10.29 12.95
C VAL A 309 0.62 9.25 11.90
N PRO A 310 -0.04 8.08 11.76
CA PRO A 310 0.39 7.06 10.80
C PRO A 310 0.39 7.53 9.34
N GLU A 311 -0.50 8.46 8.99
CA GLU A 311 -0.65 8.94 7.61
C GLU A 311 -0.02 10.34 7.39
N GLN A 312 0.44 10.98 8.46
CA GLN A 312 1.02 12.33 8.44
C GLN A 312 2.53 12.36 8.76
N THR A 313 3.17 11.24 9.02
CA THR A 313 4.63 11.12 9.17
C THR A 313 5.27 10.91 7.81
N LEU A 314 5.57 12.00 7.08
CA LEU A 314 6.00 11.96 5.67
C LEU A 314 7.49 12.29 5.48
N PHE A 315 8.31 12.25 6.53
CA PHE A 315 9.74 12.57 6.43
C PHE A 315 10.48 11.63 5.47
N PRO A 316 11.03 12.15 4.37
CA PRO A 316 11.70 11.29 3.38
C PRO A 316 13.11 10.85 3.78
N GLY A 317 13.71 11.46 4.82
CA GLY A 317 15.09 11.26 5.23
C GLY A 317 15.98 12.43 4.87
N LEU A 318 16.85 12.85 5.82
CA LEU A 318 17.78 13.98 5.62
C LEU A 318 18.85 13.66 4.57
N ALA A 319 19.41 12.45 4.60
CA ALA A 319 20.39 12.01 3.61
C ALA A 319 19.80 12.05 2.19
N ILE A 320 18.57 11.57 2.03
CA ILE A 320 17.86 11.59 0.74
C ILE A 320 17.67 13.04 0.26
N LEU A 321 17.22 13.94 1.14
CA LEU A 321 17.03 15.36 0.80
C LEU A 321 18.33 16.04 0.39
N LEU A 322 19.40 15.88 1.16
CA LEU A 322 20.70 16.49 0.87
C LEU A 322 21.28 15.95 -0.44
N LEU A 323 21.20 14.65 -0.66
CA LEU A 323 21.63 14.03 -1.92
C LEU A 323 20.77 14.49 -3.11
N ALA A 324 19.45 14.63 -2.94
CA ALA A 324 18.57 15.12 -4.00
C ALA A 324 18.90 16.57 -4.38
N ILE A 325 19.14 17.45 -3.41
CA ILE A 325 19.60 18.84 -3.64
C ILE A 325 20.94 18.83 -4.38
N ALA A 326 21.92 18.04 -3.94
CA ALA A 326 23.21 17.90 -4.63
C ALA A 326 23.03 17.38 -6.07
N GLY A 327 22.05 16.50 -6.30
CA GLY A 327 21.73 15.90 -7.58
C GLY A 327 21.19 16.89 -8.62
N LEU A 328 20.58 17.99 -8.19
CA LEU A 328 20.19 19.08 -9.09
C LEU A 328 21.40 19.69 -9.83
N GLY A 329 22.58 19.60 -9.26
CA GLY A 329 23.83 20.03 -9.88
C GLY A 329 24.56 18.98 -10.72
N TRP A 330 24.11 17.71 -10.75
CA TRP A 330 24.82 16.64 -11.46
C TRP A 330 24.57 16.66 -12.98
N THR A 331 25.66 16.79 -13.76
CA THR A 331 25.58 16.94 -15.22
C THR A 331 25.33 15.62 -15.97
N GLY A 332 25.40 14.46 -15.31
CA GLY A 332 25.06 13.17 -15.92
C GLY A 332 23.59 13.06 -16.31
N TYR A 333 22.71 13.79 -15.63
CA TYR A 333 21.32 13.99 -16.07
C TYR A 333 21.20 15.31 -16.84
N PRO A 334 20.42 15.36 -17.93
CA PRO A 334 20.19 16.63 -18.65
C PRO A 334 19.42 17.61 -17.77
N ARG A 335 19.73 18.91 -17.92
CA ARG A 335 19.11 19.98 -17.10
C ARG A 335 17.58 19.91 -17.02
N PRO A 336 16.82 19.70 -18.15
CA PRO A 336 15.36 19.59 -18.07
C PRO A 336 14.87 18.43 -17.20
N LEU A 337 15.58 17.29 -17.19
CA LEU A 337 15.22 16.16 -16.33
C LEU A 337 15.42 16.50 -14.85
N ARG A 338 16.56 17.09 -14.48
CA ARG A 338 16.85 17.47 -13.09
C ARG A 338 15.85 18.49 -12.55
N VAL A 339 15.61 19.55 -13.34
CA VAL A 339 14.64 20.59 -12.99
C VAL A 339 13.23 20.00 -12.93
N GLY A 340 12.87 19.15 -13.90
CA GLY A 340 11.57 18.47 -13.93
C GLY A 340 11.34 17.58 -12.72
N LEU A 341 12.33 16.76 -12.32
CA LEU A 341 12.24 15.92 -11.12
C LEU A 341 12.11 16.76 -9.84
N GLY A 342 12.87 17.85 -9.72
CA GLY A 342 12.77 18.76 -8.57
C GLY A 342 11.43 19.47 -8.49
N ALA A 343 10.94 20.02 -9.61
CA ALA A 343 9.62 20.66 -9.68
C ALA A 343 8.49 19.67 -9.42
N PHE A 344 8.60 18.44 -9.94
CA PHE A 344 7.64 17.37 -9.71
C PHE A 344 7.61 16.94 -8.24
N ALA A 345 8.77 16.75 -7.60
CA ALA A 345 8.86 16.44 -6.18
C ALA A 345 8.20 17.53 -5.32
N LEU A 346 8.48 18.81 -5.61
CA LEU A 346 7.88 19.93 -4.90
C LEU A 346 6.36 19.99 -5.10
N ALA A 347 5.89 19.85 -6.34
CA ALA A 347 4.46 19.87 -6.65
C ALA A 347 3.71 18.76 -5.92
N LEU A 348 4.25 17.53 -5.91
CA LEU A 348 3.64 16.41 -5.22
C LEU A 348 3.70 16.56 -3.69
N ALA A 349 4.79 17.12 -3.16
CA ALA A 349 4.85 17.44 -1.74
C ALA A 349 3.77 18.44 -1.33
N LEU A 350 3.53 19.48 -2.13
CA LEU A 350 2.44 20.43 -1.91
C LEU A 350 1.07 19.76 -2.01
N LEU A 351 0.86 18.88 -2.99
CA LEU A 351 -0.37 18.11 -3.13
C LEU A 351 -0.57 17.14 -1.96
N SER A 352 0.50 16.59 -1.39
CA SER A 352 0.44 15.67 -0.21
C SER A 352 -0.10 16.35 1.05
N LEU A 353 -0.10 17.69 1.13
CA LEU A 353 -0.71 18.43 2.23
C LEU A 353 -2.24 18.27 2.28
N GLY A 354 -2.85 17.85 1.17
CA GLY A 354 -4.31 17.75 1.07
C GLY A 354 -4.98 19.11 1.07
N PHE A 355 -6.11 19.25 1.78
CA PHE A 355 -6.81 20.51 2.01
C PHE A 355 -7.53 20.50 3.36
N GLN A 356 -7.82 21.68 3.89
CA GLN A 356 -8.67 21.88 5.07
C GLN A 356 -10.08 22.27 4.65
N GLU A 357 -11.08 22.01 5.48
CA GLU A 357 -12.47 22.40 5.17
C GLU A 357 -12.63 23.92 5.14
N HIS A 358 -11.93 24.63 6.02
CA HIS A 358 -12.07 26.06 6.23
C HIS A 358 -10.71 26.77 6.28
N GLY A 359 -10.70 28.08 6.12
CA GLY A 359 -9.51 28.92 6.19
C GLY A 359 -8.61 28.83 4.96
N ILE A 360 -7.38 29.29 5.10
CA ILE A 360 -6.39 29.35 4.00
C ILE A 360 -6.10 27.94 3.43
N GLY A 361 -6.13 26.92 4.26
CA GLY A 361 -5.91 25.52 3.86
C GLY A 361 -6.97 24.97 2.90
N SER A 362 -8.14 25.59 2.78
CA SER A 362 -9.17 25.21 1.82
C SER A 362 -8.80 25.52 0.36
N PHE A 363 -7.81 26.40 0.13
CA PHE A 363 -7.31 26.77 -1.20
C PHE A 363 -6.12 25.92 -1.67
N LEU A 364 -5.72 24.90 -0.91
CA LEU A 364 -4.61 24.02 -1.31
C LEU A 364 -4.93 23.26 -2.61
N PRO A 365 -3.94 23.05 -3.48
CA PRO A 365 -4.15 22.57 -4.85
C PRO A 365 -4.72 21.14 -4.94
N TYR A 366 -4.61 20.32 -3.89
CA TYR A 366 -5.21 19.00 -3.86
C TYR A 366 -6.74 19.04 -3.98
N ARG A 367 -7.39 20.08 -3.47
CA ARG A 367 -8.84 20.28 -3.60
C ARG A 367 -9.29 20.28 -5.06
N LEU A 368 -8.50 20.89 -5.95
CA LEU A 368 -8.78 20.88 -7.39
C LEU A 368 -8.78 19.45 -7.96
N LEU A 369 -7.84 18.60 -7.53
CA LEU A 369 -7.83 17.21 -7.96
C LEU A 369 -9.08 16.48 -7.46
N TYR A 370 -9.43 16.66 -6.18
CA TYR A 370 -10.59 16.03 -5.54
C TYR A 370 -11.92 16.44 -6.20
N GLU A 371 -12.10 17.71 -6.56
CA GLU A 371 -13.34 18.23 -7.11
C GLU A 371 -13.46 18.00 -8.63
N ALA A 372 -12.36 18.12 -9.38
CA ALA A 372 -12.41 18.17 -10.84
C ALA A 372 -11.99 16.88 -11.54
N LEU A 373 -11.20 16.01 -10.89
CA LEU A 373 -10.62 14.86 -11.59
C LEU A 373 -11.26 13.54 -11.17
N PRO A 374 -11.63 12.66 -12.14
CA PRO A 374 -12.22 11.36 -11.85
C PRO A 374 -11.36 10.48 -10.95
N GLY A 375 -11.98 9.82 -9.98
CA GLY A 375 -11.32 8.86 -9.08
C GLY A 375 -10.65 9.47 -7.84
N TRP A 376 -10.34 10.78 -7.83
CA TRP A 376 -9.67 11.40 -6.68
C TRP A 376 -10.56 11.49 -5.43
N GLN A 377 -11.89 11.51 -5.60
CA GLN A 377 -12.84 11.40 -4.47
C GLN A 377 -12.79 10.04 -3.75
N GLY A 378 -12.18 9.02 -4.35
CA GLY A 378 -11.93 7.74 -3.70
C GLY A 378 -10.68 7.73 -2.80
N ILE A 379 -9.79 8.75 -2.93
CA ILE A 379 -8.55 8.81 -2.15
C ILE A 379 -8.79 9.57 -0.84
N ARG A 380 -8.68 8.83 0.27
CA ARG A 380 -8.85 9.36 1.62
C ARG A 380 -7.62 10.11 2.13
N VAL A 381 -6.43 9.67 1.75
CA VAL A 381 -5.14 10.10 2.32
C VAL A 381 -4.27 10.78 1.27
N PRO A 382 -4.25 12.12 1.22
CA PRO A 382 -3.40 12.87 0.29
C PRO A 382 -1.90 12.58 0.47
N GLY A 383 -1.47 12.34 1.71
CA GLY A 383 -0.08 12.03 2.06
C GLY A 383 0.54 10.86 1.28
N ARG A 384 -0.27 9.96 0.70
CA ARG A 384 0.21 8.84 -0.12
C ARG A 384 0.84 9.27 -1.45
N LEU A 385 0.64 10.52 -1.90
CA LEU A 385 1.40 11.13 -2.99
C LEU A 385 2.91 11.22 -2.69
N ASN A 386 3.28 11.14 -1.41
CA ASN A 386 4.68 11.08 -0.99
C ASN A 386 5.45 9.88 -1.59
N THR A 387 4.75 8.83 -2.05
CA THR A 387 5.36 7.74 -2.83
C THR A 387 6.05 8.28 -4.09
N LEU A 388 5.36 9.10 -4.87
CA LEU A 388 5.92 9.69 -6.10
C LEU A 388 6.93 10.80 -5.79
N THR A 389 6.72 11.58 -4.73
CA THR A 389 7.70 12.56 -4.21
C THR A 389 9.01 11.84 -3.90
N THR A 390 8.95 10.75 -3.13
CA THR A 390 10.12 9.95 -2.74
C THR A 390 10.82 9.34 -3.96
N LEU A 391 10.08 8.86 -4.97
CA LEU A 391 10.68 8.37 -6.21
C LEU A 391 11.49 9.47 -6.93
N ALA A 392 10.93 10.67 -7.05
CA ALA A 392 11.63 11.79 -7.69
C ALA A 392 12.88 12.20 -6.90
N LEU A 393 12.78 12.28 -5.57
CA LEU A 393 13.91 12.54 -4.68
C LEU A 393 14.99 11.46 -4.77
N ALA A 394 14.61 10.18 -4.82
CA ALA A 394 15.51 9.04 -4.94
C ALA A 394 16.31 9.08 -6.26
N LEU A 395 15.65 9.42 -7.38
CA LEU A 395 16.32 9.59 -8.67
C LEU A 395 17.31 10.76 -8.65
N LEU A 396 16.96 11.88 -8.02
CA LEU A 396 17.89 12.99 -7.81
C LEU A 396 19.04 12.61 -6.85
N ALA A 397 18.74 11.85 -5.78
CA ALA A 397 19.75 11.40 -4.82
C ALA A 397 20.83 10.52 -5.47
N ALA A 398 20.46 9.67 -6.45
CA ALA A 398 21.45 8.98 -7.27
C ALA A 398 22.42 9.95 -7.97
N GLY A 399 21.88 11.04 -8.53
CA GLY A 399 22.70 12.10 -9.13
C GLY A 399 23.62 12.78 -8.11
N GLY A 400 23.12 13.06 -6.91
CA GLY A 400 23.90 13.64 -5.82
C GLY A 400 25.04 12.76 -5.34
N ALA A 401 24.74 11.47 -5.15
CA ALA A 401 25.75 10.47 -4.81
C ALA A 401 26.84 10.38 -5.90
N ALA A 402 26.44 10.34 -7.18
CA ALA A 402 27.37 10.32 -8.30
C ALA A 402 28.28 11.56 -8.32
N ARG A 403 27.72 12.73 -8.05
CA ARG A 403 28.45 13.99 -7.96
C ARG A 403 29.46 13.99 -6.81
N ALA A 404 29.05 13.55 -5.60
CA ALA A 404 29.91 13.50 -4.42
C ALA A 404 31.11 12.56 -4.64
N ALA A 405 30.88 11.37 -5.17
CA ALA A 405 31.96 10.41 -5.45
C ALA A 405 32.89 10.90 -6.58
N ALA A 406 32.36 11.57 -7.62
CA ALA A 406 33.19 12.16 -8.68
C ALA A 406 34.12 13.27 -8.13
N ALA A 407 33.59 14.14 -7.26
CA ALA A 407 34.37 15.19 -6.60
C ALA A 407 35.45 14.59 -5.68
N LEU A 408 35.18 13.48 -5.02
CA LEU A 408 36.17 12.83 -4.16
C LEU A 408 37.22 12.07 -4.97
N ARG A 409 36.81 11.46 -6.09
CA ARG A 409 37.74 10.80 -7.03
C ARG A 409 38.78 11.76 -7.57
N SER A 410 38.40 12.99 -7.93
CA SER A 410 39.31 13.99 -8.44
C SER A 410 40.30 14.54 -7.39
N ARG A 411 39.92 14.46 -6.09
CA ARG A 411 40.75 14.98 -4.99
C ARG A 411 41.61 13.91 -4.31
N ARG A 412 41.08 12.67 -4.15
CA ARG A 412 41.66 11.62 -3.30
C ARG A 412 41.78 10.23 -3.98
N GLY A 413 41.44 10.14 -5.27
CA GLY A 413 41.57 8.90 -6.04
C GLY A 413 40.35 7.97 -5.97
N GLY A 414 40.48 6.81 -6.64
CA GLY A 414 39.35 5.90 -6.87
C GLY A 414 38.85 5.16 -5.63
N SER A 415 39.77 4.76 -4.73
CA SER A 415 39.41 4.07 -3.47
C SER A 415 38.54 4.94 -2.57
N ALA A 416 38.89 6.22 -2.42
CA ALA A 416 38.10 7.17 -1.65
C ALA A 416 36.70 7.38 -2.24
N ALA A 417 36.56 7.38 -3.57
CA ALA A 417 35.25 7.46 -4.22
C ALA A 417 34.38 6.22 -3.97
N THR A 418 34.99 5.02 -3.95
CA THR A 418 34.28 3.76 -3.64
C THR A 418 33.80 3.73 -2.19
N VAL A 419 34.66 4.13 -1.24
CA VAL A 419 34.28 4.25 0.17
C VAL A 419 33.15 5.27 0.35
N CYS A 420 33.22 6.42 -0.30
CA CYS A 420 32.15 7.42 -0.27
C CYS A 420 30.81 6.84 -0.80
N ALA A 421 30.84 6.13 -1.91
CA ALA A 421 29.65 5.53 -2.49
C ALA A 421 29.00 4.49 -1.52
N ALA A 422 29.83 3.64 -0.93
CA ALA A 422 29.36 2.66 0.07
C ALA A 422 28.81 3.34 1.33
N ALA A 423 29.49 4.38 1.82
CA ALA A 423 29.05 5.14 2.99
C ALA A 423 27.72 5.86 2.75
N LEU A 424 27.50 6.44 1.56
CA LEU A 424 26.24 7.09 1.21
C LEU A 424 25.09 6.09 1.09
N LEU A 425 25.33 4.92 0.50
CA LEU A 425 24.34 3.84 0.46
C LEU A 425 23.97 3.37 1.86
N LEU A 426 24.98 3.11 2.70
CA LEU A 426 24.78 2.68 4.08
C LEU A 426 24.04 3.73 4.92
N LEU A 427 24.38 5.02 4.75
CA LEU A 427 23.70 6.12 5.43
C LEU A 427 22.19 6.15 5.11
N VAL A 428 21.82 6.02 3.83
CA VAL A 428 20.41 5.96 3.40
C VAL A 428 19.71 4.74 3.99
N VAL A 429 20.37 3.57 4.03
CA VAL A 429 19.79 2.35 4.60
C VAL A 429 19.61 2.48 6.11
N ILE A 430 20.60 3.01 6.84
CA ILE A 430 20.50 3.21 8.30
C ILE A 430 19.40 4.22 8.64
N GLU A 431 19.29 5.32 7.89
CA GLU A 431 18.27 6.33 8.09
C GLU A 431 16.85 5.77 7.90
N GLY A 432 16.71 4.80 6.98
CA GLY A 432 15.45 4.11 6.69
C GLY A 432 15.25 2.81 7.47
N SER A 433 16.10 2.52 8.47
CA SER A 433 15.94 1.34 9.32
C SER A 433 14.95 1.60 10.45
N GLY A 434 14.13 0.59 10.76
CA GLY A 434 13.20 0.60 11.88
C GLY A 434 13.77 -0.09 13.12
N PHE A 435 13.37 0.43 14.29
CA PHE A 435 13.57 -0.24 15.58
C PHE A 435 12.20 -0.46 16.22
N GLY A 436 11.97 -1.63 16.79
CA GLY A 436 10.81 -1.87 17.62
C GLY A 436 11.02 -1.26 19.01
N ILE A 437 10.04 -0.52 19.49
CA ILE A 437 9.89 -0.22 20.91
C ILE A 437 8.57 -0.88 21.30
N ASP A 438 8.62 -1.77 22.29
CA ASP A 438 7.40 -2.33 22.80
C ASP A 438 6.59 -1.23 23.53
N ARG A 439 5.29 -1.45 23.75
CA ARG A 439 4.42 -0.49 24.46
C ARG A 439 4.81 -0.26 25.93
N GLY A 440 5.71 -1.08 26.48
CA GLY A 440 6.34 -0.93 27.79
C GLY A 440 7.61 -0.09 27.78
N GLY A 441 8.07 0.38 26.61
CA GLY A 441 9.28 1.19 26.45
C GLY A 441 10.57 0.40 26.35
N GLU A 442 10.52 -0.94 26.29
CA GLU A 442 11.68 -1.78 26.04
C GLU A 442 12.02 -1.82 24.55
N ALA A 443 13.31 -1.72 24.22
CA ALA A 443 13.78 -1.79 22.85
C ALA A 443 13.65 -3.22 22.32
N LEU A 444 12.80 -3.44 21.32
CA LEU A 444 12.76 -4.69 20.58
C LEU A 444 13.95 -4.79 19.64
N ALA A 445 14.46 -6.01 19.45
CA ALA A 445 15.55 -6.27 18.52
C ALA A 445 15.04 -6.30 17.07
N GLY A 446 14.70 -5.14 16.52
CA GLY A 446 14.28 -5.02 15.13
C GLY A 446 12.95 -4.27 14.91
N TYR A 447 12.41 -4.38 13.71
CA TYR A 447 11.12 -3.80 13.33
C TYR A 447 9.96 -4.52 14.06
N PRO A 448 8.90 -3.82 14.51
CA PRO A 448 7.79 -4.45 15.23
C PRO A 448 7.16 -5.61 14.44
N HIS A 449 6.98 -6.75 15.09
CA HIS A 449 6.38 -7.95 14.50
C HIS A 449 5.61 -8.73 15.58
N PRO A 450 4.42 -8.25 16.00
CA PRO A 450 3.62 -8.93 17.00
C PRO A 450 3.18 -10.32 16.54
N THR A 451 3.07 -11.24 17.50
CA THR A 451 2.56 -12.59 17.25
C THR A 451 1.08 -12.57 16.94
N VAL A 452 0.69 -13.27 15.89
CA VAL A 452 -0.69 -13.34 15.40
C VAL A 452 -1.52 -14.25 16.31
N PRO A 453 -2.71 -13.82 16.79
CA PRO A 453 -3.57 -14.65 17.59
C PRO A 453 -4.05 -15.88 16.82
N THR A 454 -3.88 -17.06 17.38
CA THR A 454 -4.35 -18.32 16.81
C THR A 454 -5.86 -18.45 16.92
N ALA A 455 -6.49 -19.11 15.92
CA ALA A 455 -7.92 -19.40 15.96
C ALA A 455 -8.24 -20.34 17.15
N PRO A 456 -9.24 -20.04 17.98
CA PRO A 456 -9.64 -20.95 19.05
C PRO A 456 -10.12 -22.29 18.50
N PRO A 457 -9.78 -23.41 19.15
CA PRO A 457 -10.32 -24.70 18.78
C PRO A 457 -11.86 -24.68 18.90
N GLY A 458 -12.55 -25.26 17.93
CA GLY A 458 -14.00 -25.31 17.91
C GLY A 458 -14.71 -24.32 16.98
N LEU A 459 -13.98 -23.43 16.29
CA LEU A 459 -14.54 -22.62 15.19
C LEU A 459 -14.81 -23.45 13.93
N ALA A 460 -14.02 -24.48 13.68
CA ALA A 460 -14.19 -25.34 12.52
C ALA A 460 -15.53 -26.09 12.54
N GLY A 461 -16.14 -26.28 11.36
CA GLY A 461 -17.36 -27.06 11.17
C GLY A 461 -18.64 -26.40 11.72
N LEU A 462 -18.64 -25.11 12.05
CA LEU A 462 -19.83 -24.36 12.43
C LEU A 462 -20.71 -24.06 11.20
N ARG A 463 -22.02 -24.06 11.41
CA ARG A 463 -23.02 -23.81 10.36
C ARG A 463 -23.05 -22.31 10.03
N ALA A 464 -22.62 -21.95 8.82
CA ALA A 464 -22.69 -20.56 8.32
C ALA A 464 -24.11 -20.22 7.81
N PRO A 465 -24.52 -18.93 7.76
CA PRO A 465 -23.77 -17.73 8.16
C PRO A 465 -23.55 -17.58 9.67
N LEU A 466 -22.39 -17.02 10.04
CA LEU A 466 -21.96 -16.85 11.43
C LEU A 466 -22.08 -15.40 11.90
N LEU A 467 -22.28 -15.22 13.21
CA LEU A 467 -21.95 -13.97 13.93
C LEU A 467 -20.98 -14.32 15.07
N GLN A 468 -19.86 -13.62 15.14
CA GLN A 468 -18.88 -13.73 16.23
C GLN A 468 -18.95 -12.48 17.12
N LEU A 469 -19.01 -12.68 18.44
CA LEU A 469 -19.10 -11.63 19.46
C LEU A 469 -17.97 -11.80 20.49
N PRO A 470 -17.40 -10.70 21.04
CA PRO A 470 -17.72 -9.30 20.74
C PRO A 470 -17.35 -8.95 19.29
N ALA A 471 -17.93 -7.86 18.73
CA ALA A 471 -17.71 -7.44 17.35
C ALA A 471 -16.90 -6.14 17.26
N ALA A 472 -15.98 -5.92 18.22
CA ALA A 472 -15.06 -4.80 18.20
C ALA A 472 -14.20 -4.78 16.92
N ARG A 473 -13.67 -3.61 16.56
CA ARG A 473 -12.86 -3.43 15.34
C ARG A 473 -11.66 -4.37 15.29
N GLU A 474 -10.97 -4.50 16.42
CA GLU A 474 -9.78 -5.37 16.57
C GLU A 474 -10.16 -6.83 16.43
N ASP A 475 -11.28 -7.24 17.02
CA ASP A 475 -11.75 -8.62 16.99
C ASP A 475 -12.23 -9.02 15.58
N ASN A 476 -12.93 -8.13 14.87
CA ASN A 476 -13.32 -8.36 13.49
C ASN A 476 -12.12 -8.60 12.55
N ARG A 477 -10.95 -7.96 12.81
CA ARG A 477 -9.70 -8.24 12.07
C ARG A 477 -9.24 -9.68 12.26
N ARG A 478 -9.26 -10.17 13.51
CA ARG A 478 -8.92 -11.57 13.85
C ARG A 478 -9.90 -12.55 13.22
N TYR A 479 -11.20 -12.27 13.28
CA TYR A 479 -12.23 -13.13 12.71
C TYR A 479 -12.10 -13.26 11.19
N LEU A 480 -11.73 -12.19 10.51
CA LEU A 480 -11.42 -12.24 9.07
C LEU A 480 -10.26 -13.18 8.80
N LEU A 481 -9.14 -13.04 9.50
CA LEU A 481 -7.99 -13.94 9.33
C LEU A 481 -8.38 -15.40 9.65
N TRP A 482 -9.06 -15.66 10.78
CA TRP A 482 -9.47 -17.01 11.15
C TRP A 482 -10.45 -17.61 10.15
N SER A 483 -11.27 -16.81 9.48
CA SER A 483 -12.21 -17.26 8.46
C SER A 483 -11.52 -17.79 7.19
N THR A 484 -10.22 -17.60 7.02
CA THR A 484 -9.47 -18.17 5.88
C THR A 484 -9.45 -19.71 5.91
N ASP A 485 -9.85 -20.32 7.02
CA ASP A 485 -10.19 -21.72 7.10
C ASP A 485 -11.63 -21.96 6.61
N GLY A 486 -11.76 -22.29 5.34
CA GLY A 486 -13.02 -22.60 4.68
C GLY A 486 -13.92 -21.43 4.30
N PHE A 487 -13.57 -20.20 4.63
CA PHE A 487 -14.30 -18.96 4.30
C PHE A 487 -15.82 -19.01 4.61
N PRO A 488 -16.23 -19.38 5.84
CA PRO A 488 -17.64 -19.36 6.20
C PRO A 488 -18.19 -17.93 6.07
N LYS A 489 -19.41 -17.79 5.54
CA LYS A 489 -20.10 -16.49 5.49
C LYS A 489 -20.29 -15.95 6.90
N MET A 490 -19.97 -14.68 7.12
CA MET A 490 -20.05 -14.02 8.42
C MET A 490 -20.76 -12.67 8.32
N LEU A 491 -21.55 -12.33 9.36
CA LEU A 491 -22.06 -10.98 9.53
C LEU A 491 -20.93 -10.00 9.87
N ASN A 492 -19.89 -10.47 10.56
CA ASN A 492 -18.69 -9.72 10.87
C ASN A 492 -17.92 -9.27 9.63
N GLY A 493 -17.19 -8.19 9.75
CA GLY A 493 -16.32 -7.67 8.71
C GLY A 493 -15.51 -6.48 9.18
N ARG A 494 -14.46 -6.13 8.40
CA ARG A 494 -13.63 -4.96 8.66
C ARG A 494 -13.15 -4.36 7.35
N THR A 495 -13.46 -3.11 7.10
CA THR A 495 -13.13 -2.41 5.86
C THR A 495 -12.84 -0.94 6.09
N SER A 496 -12.66 -0.21 5.00
CA SER A 496 -12.30 1.21 4.99
C SER A 496 -13.43 2.17 5.42
N PHE A 497 -14.68 1.67 5.53
CA PHE A 497 -15.85 2.34 6.10
C PHE A 497 -16.70 1.29 6.80
N ASP A 498 -17.56 1.71 7.72
CA ASP A 498 -18.48 0.83 8.41
C ASP A 498 -19.84 0.90 7.71
N PRO A 499 -20.34 -0.20 7.08
CA PRO A 499 -21.64 -0.18 6.42
C PRO A 499 -22.76 0.15 7.43
N THR A 500 -23.68 1.01 7.05
CA THR A 500 -24.83 1.40 7.89
C THR A 500 -25.62 0.18 8.37
N PHE A 501 -25.78 -0.82 7.50
CA PHE A 501 -26.39 -2.09 7.84
C PHE A 501 -25.69 -2.80 9.01
N PHE A 502 -24.35 -2.84 9.00
CA PHE A 502 -23.58 -3.49 10.08
C PHE A 502 -23.75 -2.76 11.41
N ALA A 503 -23.75 -1.44 11.41
CA ALA A 503 -24.00 -0.64 12.62
C ALA A 503 -25.41 -0.91 13.18
N HIS A 504 -26.43 -1.03 12.32
CA HIS A 504 -27.79 -1.39 12.72
C HIS A 504 -27.86 -2.82 13.28
N ALA A 505 -27.16 -3.77 12.63
CA ALA A 505 -27.10 -5.16 13.10
C ALA A 505 -26.48 -5.25 14.50
N MET A 506 -25.38 -4.52 14.76
CA MET A 506 -24.75 -4.52 16.08
C MET A 506 -25.65 -3.94 17.17
N LYS A 507 -26.44 -2.91 16.84
CA LYS A 507 -27.49 -2.40 17.76
C LYS A 507 -28.56 -3.43 18.04
N ALA A 508 -29.03 -4.15 17.01
CA ALA A 508 -30.07 -5.15 17.15
C ALA A 508 -29.63 -6.37 17.97
N VAL A 509 -28.32 -6.65 18.04
CA VAL A 509 -27.76 -7.80 18.79
C VAL A 509 -27.10 -7.41 20.12
N ALA A 510 -27.17 -6.14 20.53
CA ALA A 510 -26.52 -5.64 21.74
C ALA A 510 -26.90 -6.40 23.02
N CYS A 511 -28.12 -6.92 23.10
CA CYS A 511 -28.62 -7.70 24.23
C CYS A 511 -28.65 -9.22 23.96
N PHE A 512 -27.92 -9.71 22.97
CA PHE A 512 -27.94 -11.16 22.68
C PHE A 512 -27.40 -11.98 23.88
N PRO A 513 -28.11 -13.08 24.25
CA PRO A 513 -29.35 -13.59 23.65
C PRO A 513 -30.60 -12.97 24.29
N ASP A 514 -31.43 -12.31 23.49
CA ASP A 514 -32.78 -11.91 23.85
C ASP A 514 -33.74 -12.21 22.68
N ARG A 515 -35.06 -12.06 22.90
CA ARG A 515 -36.08 -12.42 21.91
C ARG A 515 -35.92 -11.58 20.61
N ALA A 516 -35.59 -10.31 20.73
CA ALA A 516 -35.48 -9.39 19.60
C ALA A 516 -34.23 -9.70 18.74
N SER A 517 -33.07 -9.88 19.37
CA SER A 517 -31.81 -10.22 18.68
C SER A 517 -31.88 -11.59 17.98
N VAL A 518 -32.46 -12.58 18.64
CA VAL A 518 -32.64 -13.93 18.04
C VAL A 518 -33.58 -13.88 16.84
N ALA A 519 -34.73 -13.17 16.95
CA ALA A 519 -35.66 -13.01 15.84
C ALA A 519 -35.03 -12.24 14.67
N PHE A 520 -34.22 -11.21 14.96
CA PHE A 520 -33.47 -10.46 13.94
C PHE A 520 -32.46 -11.33 13.20
N LEU A 521 -31.62 -12.08 13.92
CA LEU A 521 -30.61 -12.94 13.34
C LEU A 521 -31.23 -14.10 12.51
N ARG A 522 -32.33 -14.68 12.98
CA ARG A 522 -33.06 -15.71 12.21
C ARG A 522 -33.64 -15.15 10.89
N ARG A 523 -34.19 -13.94 10.91
CA ARG A 523 -34.66 -13.27 9.67
C ARG A 523 -33.52 -12.99 8.68
N LEU A 524 -32.30 -12.68 9.16
CA LEU A 524 -31.14 -12.55 8.31
C LEU A 524 -30.59 -13.89 7.79
N GLY A 525 -31.05 -15.00 8.30
CA GLY A 525 -30.55 -16.32 7.95
C GLY A 525 -29.23 -16.68 8.63
N VAL A 526 -28.84 -15.97 9.71
CA VAL A 526 -27.71 -16.37 10.55
C VAL A 526 -28.04 -17.68 11.23
N ARG A 527 -27.11 -18.65 11.15
CA ARG A 527 -27.29 -20.01 11.68
C ARG A 527 -26.63 -20.19 13.04
N THR A 528 -25.50 -19.54 13.24
CA THR A 528 -24.70 -19.74 14.45
C THR A 528 -24.20 -18.39 14.99
N VAL A 529 -24.34 -18.20 16.32
CA VAL A 529 -23.65 -17.11 17.03
C VAL A 529 -22.56 -17.72 17.91
N VAL A 530 -21.35 -17.17 17.80
CA VAL A 530 -20.19 -17.58 18.58
C VAL A 530 -19.82 -16.44 19.52
N VAL A 531 -19.81 -16.70 20.81
CA VAL A 531 -19.37 -15.76 21.84
C VAL A 531 -18.01 -16.20 22.36
N HIS A 532 -17.00 -15.34 22.19
CA HIS A 532 -15.64 -15.55 22.70
C HIS A 532 -15.56 -15.07 24.13
N SER A 533 -15.59 -15.99 25.11
CA SER A 533 -15.64 -15.66 26.53
C SER A 533 -14.32 -15.08 27.09
N GLU A 534 -13.23 -15.21 26.37
CA GLU A 534 -11.89 -14.72 26.75
C GLU A 534 -11.60 -13.30 26.22
N LEU A 535 -12.40 -12.81 25.27
CA LEU A 535 -12.22 -11.46 24.75
C LEU A 535 -12.96 -10.44 25.64
N PRO A 536 -12.37 -9.25 25.82
CA PRO A 536 -13.05 -8.19 26.55
C PRO A 536 -14.32 -7.74 25.80
N PRO A 537 -15.32 -7.23 26.53
CA PRO A 537 -16.49 -6.62 25.88
C PRO A 537 -16.05 -5.48 24.95
N ASP A 538 -16.78 -5.31 23.84
CA ASP A 538 -16.55 -4.20 22.92
C ASP A 538 -16.88 -2.86 23.64
N PRO A 539 -15.91 -1.97 23.85
CA PRO A 539 -16.14 -0.69 24.52
C PRO A 539 -17.04 0.27 23.75
N GLU A 540 -17.16 0.06 22.43
CA GLU A 540 -18.03 0.85 21.54
C GLU A 540 -19.40 0.16 21.32
N ALA A 541 -19.63 -1.01 21.93
CA ALA A 541 -20.88 -1.73 21.78
C ALA A 541 -22.07 -0.90 22.30
N PRO A 542 -23.20 -0.89 21.59
CA PRO A 542 -24.41 -0.28 22.10
C PRO A 542 -24.81 -0.90 23.45
N ALA A 543 -25.20 -0.07 24.41
CA ALA A 543 -25.62 -0.55 25.72
C ALA A 543 -26.84 -1.45 25.61
N CYS A 544 -26.79 -2.59 26.32
CA CYS A 544 -27.98 -3.45 26.45
C CYS A 544 -28.96 -2.78 27.42
N THR A 545 -30.14 -2.48 26.92
CA THR A 545 -31.24 -1.87 27.70
C THR A 545 -32.26 -2.89 28.21
N THR A 546 -32.26 -4.11 27.65
CA THR A 546 -33.13 -5.21 28.05
C THR A 546 -32.27 -6.38 28.48
N GLY A 547 -32.49 -6.96 29.63
CA GLY A 547 -31.68 -8.07 30.12
C GLY A 547 -31.69 -9.25 29.15
N SER A 548 -30.62 -10.07 29.14
CA SER A 548 -30.55 -11.32 28.37
C SER A 548 -31.58 -12.34 28.89
N ALA A 549 -32.15 -13.13 27.99
CA ALA A 549 -33.09 -14.21 28.33
C ALA A 549 -32.35 -15.56 28.40
N ALA A 550 -32.89 -16.49 29.18
CA ALA A 550 -32.37 -17.86 29.20
C ALA A 550 -32.46 -18.48 27.79
N PRO A 551 -31.37 -19.01 27.24
CA PRO A 551 -31.30 -19.50 25.85
C PRO A 551 -32.37 -20.55 25.52
N GLU A 552 -32.69 -21.41 26.49
CA GLU A 552 -33.68 -22.49 26.33
C GLU A 552 -35.10 -21.94 26.05
N LYS A 553 -35.45 -20.78 26.68
CA LYS A 553 -36.72 -20.08 26.47
C LYS A 553 -36.83 -19.45 25.07
N LEU A 554 -35.71 -19.31 24.40
CA LEU A 554 -35.60 -18.74 23.03
C LEU A 554 -35.46 -19.84 21.97
N GLY A 555 -35.50 -21.12 22.37
CA GLY A 555 -35.30 -22.26 21.47
C GLY A 555 -33.89 -22.32 20.88
N LEU A 556 -32.87 -21.88 21.65
CA LEU A 556 -31.46 -21.92 21.26
C LEU A 556 -30.79 -23.16 21.87
N GLN A 557 -30.00 -23.86 21.04
CA GLN A 557 -29.07 -24.86 21.53
C GLN A 557 -27.76 -24.19 21.86
N ARG A 558 -27.39 -24.23 23.15
CA ARG A 558 -26.13 -23.68 23.65
C ARG A 558 -25.12 -24.79 23.88
N THR A 559 -23.94 -24.67 23.26
CA THR A 559 -22.84 -25.63 23.42
C THR A 559 -21.56 -24.85 23.78
N ARG A 560 -20.77 -25.40 24.71
CA ARG A 560 -19.44 -24.85 25.00
C ARG A 560 -18.37 -25.66 24.26
N ARG A 561 -17.48 -24.97 23.52
CA ARG A 561 -16.32 -25.53 22.79
C ARG A 561 -15.05 -24.82 23.21
N GLY A 562 -14.41 -25.29 24.29
CA GLY A 562 -13.28 -24.60 24.89
C GLY A 562 -13.64 -23.18 25.37
N PRO A 563 -12.97 -22.13 24.86
CA PRO A 563 -13.28 -20.75 25.22
C PRO A 563 -14.53 -20.20 24.52
N LEU A 564 -15.12 -20.96 23.62
CA LEU A 564 -16.26 -20.51 22.82
C LEU A 564 -17.57 -20.97 23.43
N VAL A 565 -18.55 -20.07 23.45
CA VAL A 565 -19.95 -20.38 23.66
C VAL A 565 -20.70 -20.27 22.33
N VAL A 566 -21.16 -21.37 21.83
CA VAL A 566 -21.81 -21.50 20.52
C VAL A 566 -23.32 -21.63 20.69
N TYR A 567 -24.07 -20.78 19.99
CA TYR A 567 -25.52 -20.82 19.94
C TYR A 567 -25.98 -21.22 18.53
N ASP A 568 -26.68 -22.34 18.39
CA ASP A 568 -27.35 -22.72 17.15
C ASP A 568 -28.75 -22.06 17.12
N LEU A 569 -29.03 -21.34 16.03
CA LEU A 569 -30.28 -20.60 15.84
C LEU A 569 -31.36 -21.41 15.09
N GLY A 570 -30.98 -22.58 14.58
CA GLY A 570 -31.87 -23.48 13.82
C GLY A 570 -31.76 -23.39 12.33
#